data_1d132dd7ea449c2b511c99301da049be
#
_entry.id   1d132dd7ea449c2b511c99301da049be
#
_cell.length_a   1.000
_cell.length_b   1.000
_cell.length_c   1.000
_cell.angle_alpha   90.00
_cell.angle_beta   90.00
_cell.angle_gamma   90.00
#
_symmetry.space_group_name_H-M   'P 1'
#
loop_
_entity.id
_entity.type
_entity.pdbx_description
1 polymer ?
#
loop_
_entity_poly.entity_id
_entity_poly.type
_entity_poly.pdbx_seq_one_letter_code
_entity_poly.pdbx_strand_id
1 'polypeptide(L)'
;MFAWYKDLGRVDYKECWDLQCSLFDALIERKMSHRTESPTDGEESIGTVLLVEHPAVYTLGKNGKESNLLLGEEYLRSIGADFYRIDRGGDVTFHGEGQIVGYPIIDIEQLGIGLRDYIDALEQSIIDTVAYYGIEAGRLPGASGVWLGSAEEQNLRKICAIGVRASRFVTMHGFALNVSTDLRYFNHINPCGFTDKGVDFGIWEALSQPGIDMLIDLPHTESQL
;
A
#
# COMPACT_ATOMS: atom_id res chain seq x y z
N MET A 1 -11.59 11.81 17.92
CA MET A 1 -10.43 11.07 17.38
C MET A 1 -10.40 11.25 15.87
N PHE A 2 -9.27 11.64 15.27
CA PHE A 2 -9.12 11.87 13.83
C PHE A 2 -7.68 11.54 13.38
N ALA A 3 -7.48 11.33 12.09
CA ALA A 3 -6.16 11.29 11.47
C ALA A 3 -6.05 12.43 10.44
N TRP A 4 -4.85 12.97 10.32
CA TRP A 4 -4.55 13.89 9.22
C TRP A 4 -4.48 13.11 7.91
N TYR A 5 -4.86 13.76 6.83
CA TYR A 5 -4.73 13.24 5.48
C TYR A 5 -3.86 14.18 4.66
N LYS A 6 -2.98 13.62 3.85
CA LYS A 6 -2.15 14.38 2.92
C LYS A 6 -1.98 13.60 1.61
N ASP A 7 -2.42 14.21 0.53
CA ASP A 7 -2.09 13.77 -0.82
C ASP A 7 -0.75 14.42 -1.23
N LEU A 8 0.23 13.60 -1.55
CA LEU A 8 1.57 14.05 -1.94
C LEU A 8 1.72 14.16 -3.47
N GLY A 9 0.71 13.68 -4.23
CA GLY A 9 0.86 13.51 -5.66
C GLY A 9 1.99 12.53 -6.00
N ARG A 10 2.78 12.86 -7.01
CA ARG A 10 3.90 12.02 -7.44
C ARG A 10 5.20 12.44 -6.76
N VAL A 11 5.76 11.56 -5.93
CA VAL A 11 6.98 11.80 -5.12
C VAL A 11 7.94 10.63 -5.22
N ASP A 12 9.23 10.91 -5.23
CA ASP A 12 10.30 9.91 -5.14
C ASP A 12 10.11 9.02 -3.91
N TYR A 13 10.42 7.71 -4.08
CA TYR A 13 10.20 6.74 -3.01
C TYR A 13 11.04 7.06 -1.77
N LYS A 14 12.30 7.42 -1.95
CA LYS A 14 13.21 7.68 -0.82
C LYS A 14 12.79 8.92 -0.05
N GLU A 15 12.39 9.97 -0.75
CA GLU A 15 11.87 11.19 -0.13
C GLU A 15 10.61 10.91 0.70
N CYS A 16 9.66 10.16 0.13
CA CYS A 16 8.46 9.77 0.85
C CYS A 16 8.76 8.83 2.02
N TRP A 17 9.71 7.90 1.87
CA TRP A 17 10.11 7.01 2.97
C TRP A 17 10.76 7.78 4.12
N ASP A 18 11.59 8.77 3.85
CA ASP A 18 12.16 9.64 4.88
C ASP A 18 11.08 10.43 5.63
N LEU A 19 10.07 10.93 4.91
CA LEU A 19 8.91 11.56 5.53
C LEU A 19 8.12 10.57 6.42
N GLN A 20 7.89 9.34 5.96
CA GLN A 20 7.26 8.31 6.78
C GLN A 20 8.04 8.04 8.06
N CYS A 21 9.37 7.88 7.98
CA CYS A 21 10.23 7.67 9.13
C CYS A 21 10.10 8.84 10.14
N SER A 22 10.16 10.08 9.65
CA SER A 22 10.01 11.27 10.50
C SER A 22 8.66 11.30 11.23
N LEU A 23 7.56 11.04 10.52
CA LEU A 23 6.22 11.01 11.12
C LEU A 23 6.05 9.84 12.11
N PHE A 24 6.61 8.69 11.78
CA PHE A 24 6.57 7.50 12.62
C PHE A 24 7.32 7.71 13.94
N ASP A 25 8.54 8.23 13.86
CA ASP A 25 9.36 8.49 15.06
C ASP A 25 8.73 9.59 15.93
N ALA A 26 8.26 10.69 15.33
CA ALA A 26 7.57 11.76 16.05
C ALA A 26 6.29 11.25 16.77
N LEU A 27 5.52 10.36 16.13
CA LEU A 27 4.32 9.79 16.73
C LEU A 27 4.66 8.85 17.90
N ILE A 28 5.74 8.07 17.77
CA ILE A 28 6.23 7.22 18.87
C ILE A 28 6.73 8.09 20.04
N GLU A 29 7.51 9.13 19.78
CA GLU A 29 8.00 10.05 20.81
C GLU A 29 6.85 10.71 21.56
N ARG A 30 5.87 11.25 20.83
CA ARG A 30 4.65 11.83 21.42
C ARG A 30 3.93 10.82 22.32
N LYS A 31 3.72 9.60 21.83
CA LYS A 31 3.07 8.52 22.58
C LYS A 31 3.83 8.17 23.86
N MET A 32 5.14 8.20 23.82
CA MET A 32 5.98 7.89 25.00
C MET A 32 5.96 9.02 26.02
N SER A 33 5.94 10.29 25.60
CA SER A 33 5.83 11.45 26.51
C SER A 33 4.48 11.49 27.22
N HIS A 34 3.38 11.22 26.53
CA HIS A 34 2.03 11.17 27.11
C HIS A 34 1.82 10.06 28.15
N ARG A 35 2.63 9.01 28.12
CA ARG A 35 2.61 7.99 29.19
C ARG A 35 3.20 8.50 30.52
N THR A 36 3.97 9.57 30.49
CA THR A 36 4.63 10.17 31.66
C THR A 36 3.97 11.47 32.14
N GLU A 37 3.12 12.08 31.31
CA GLU A 37 2.44 13.34 31.58
C GLU A 37 0.92 13.14 31.67
N SER A 38 0.23 14.00 32.44
CA SER A 38 -1.24 13.96 32.49
C SER A 38 -1.83 14.32 31.12
N PRO A 39 -2.94 13.67 30.69
CA PRO A 39 -3.59 14.01 29.45
C PRO A 39 -3.93 15.50 29.37
N THR A 40 -3.55 16.16 28.28
CA THR A 40 -4.05 17.50 27.96
C THR A 40 -5.45 17.37 27.39
N ASP A 41 -6.40 18.18 27.88
CA ASP A 41 -7.77 18.23 27.37
C ASP A 41 -7.76 18.77 25.92
N GLY A 42 -7.77 17.88 24.94
CA GLY A 42 -7.84 18.22 23.53
C GLY A 42 -8.04 16.99 22.65
N GLU A 43 -8.74 17.13 21.52
CA GLU A 43 -8.78 16.07 20.52
C GLU A 43 -7.41 15.89 19.88
N GLU A 44 -6.78 14.75 20.15
CA GLU A 44 -5.50 14.40 19.52
C GLU A 44 -5.69 13.59 18.24
N SER A 45 -4.85 13.91 17.26
CA SER A 45 -4.74 13.10 16.06
C SER A 45 -4.09 11.77 16.37
N ILE A 46 -4.68 10.68 15.88
CA ILE A 46 -4.05 9.34 15.96
C ILE A 46 -2.87 9.17 15.00
N GLY A 47 -2.63 10.13 14.11
CA GLY A 47 -1.53 10.11 13.15
C GLY A 47 -1.88 10.74 11.81
N THR A 48 -1.19 10.31 10.77
CA THR A 48 -1.30 10.85 9.40
C THR A 48 -1.42 9.73 8.38
N VAL A 49 -2.32 9.89 7.42
CA VAL A 49 -2.42 9.04 6.22
C VAL A 49 -1.83 9.81 5.04
N LEU A 50 -0.79 9.25 4.42
CA LEU A 50 -0.23 9.78 3.19
C LEU A 50 -0.79 8.97 2.01
N LEU A 51 -1.21 9.65 0.94
CA LEU A 51 -1.43 9.04 -0.37
C LEU A 51 -0.38 9.58 -1.34
N VAL A 52 0.11 8.72 -2.21
CA VAL A 52 1.22 9.04 -3.11
C VAL A 52 1.21 8.13 -4.32
N GLU A 53 1.76 8.62 -5.41
CA GLU A 53 2.19 7.85 -6.57
C GLU A 53 3.71 7.92 -6.65
N HIS A 54 4.39 6.82 -6.95
CA HIS A 54 5.84 6.79 -7.08
C HIS A 54 6.30 6.66 -8.54
N PRO A 55 7.47 7.20 -8.91
CA PRO A 55 8.22 6.70 -10.06
C PRO A 55 8.52 5.21 -9.91
N ALA A 56 8.90 4.57 -11.01
CA ALA A 56 9.21 3.14 -11.03
C ALA A 56 10.24 2.75 -9.97
N VAL A 57 9.86 1.90 -9.02
CA VAL A 57 10.73 1.46 -7.94
C VAL A 57 10.37 0.04 -7.47
N TYR A 58 11.38 -0.76 -7.21
CA TYR A 58 11.24 -2.04 -6.53
C TYR A 58 11.63 -1.91 -5.07
N THR A 59 10.85 -2.51 -4.19
CA THR A 59 11.17 -2.53 -2.76
C THR A 59 11.22 -3.96 -2.25
N LEU A 60 12.30 -4.29 -1.53
CA LEU A 60 12.49 -5.59 -0.89
C LEU A 60 12.17 -5.46 0.60
N GLY A 61 11.12 -6.12 1.05
CA GLY A 61 10.72 -6.15 2.45
C GLY A 61 11.64 -7.02 3.31
N LYS A 62 11.45 -6.96 4.61
CA LYS A 62 12.30 -7.60 5.62
C LYS A 62 12.42 -9.14 5.45
N ASN A 63 11.40 -9.79 4.92
CA ASN A 63 11.36 -11.24 4.73
C ASN A 63 11.72 -11.67 3.30
N GLY A 64 12.01 -10.69 2.43
CA GLY A 64 12.30 -10.93 1.03
C GLY A 64 13.69 -11.48 0.78
N LYS A 65 13.80 -12.23 -0.31
CA LYS A 65 15.08 -12.73 -0.82
C LYS A 65 15.47 -11.94 -2.06
N GLU A 66 16.74 -11.53 -2.17
CA GLU A 66 17.25 -10.86 -3.36
C GLU A 66 17.04 -11.65 -4.65
N SER A 67 17.11 -12.98 -4.55
CA SER A 67 16.85 -13.88 -5.68
C SER A 67 15.43 -13.75 -6.24
N ASN A 68 14.51 -13.07 -5.52
CA ASN A 68 13.16 -12.79 -5.98
C ASN A 68 13.09 -11.54 -6.86
N LEU A 69 14.15 -10.74 -6.93
CA LEU A 69 14.36 -9.74 -7.97
C LEU A 69 15.15 -10.39 -9.10
N LEU A 70 14.50 -10.59 -10.24
CA LEU A 70 15.05 -11.33 -11.38
C LEU A 70 15.99 -10.49 -12.24
N LEU A 71 16.15 -9.20 -11.92
CA LEU A 71 16.94 -8.24 -12.67
C LEU A 71 18.17 -7.80 -11.90
N GLY A 72 19.28 -7.63 -12.61
CA GLY A 72 20.46 -6.99 -12.07
C GLY A 72 20.34 -5.45 -12.05
N GLU A 73 21.17 -4.80 -11.24
CA GLU A 73 21.18 -3.34 -11.09
C GLU A 73 21.34 -2.57 -12.40
N GLU A 74 22.13 -3.09 -13.34
CA GLU A 74 22.35 -2.44 -14.64
C GLU A 74 21.07 -2.40 -15.46
N TYR A 75 20.27 -3.46 -15.43
CA TYR A 75 18.99 -3.48 -16.13
C TYR A 75 17.96 -2.57 -15.45
N LEU A 76 17.92 -2.55 -14.11
CA LEU A 76 17.04 -1.61 -13.38
C LEU A 76 17.31 -0.17 -13.78
N ARG A 77 18.58 0.24 -13.85
CA ARG A 77 18.96 1.58 -14.35
C ARG A 77 18.51 1.82 -15.79
N SER A 78 18.60 0.80 -16.65
CA SER A 78 18.22 0.93 -18.06
C SER A 78 16.72 1.16 -18.27
N ILE A 79 15.87 0.68 -17.36
CA ILE A 79 14.42 0.88 -17.37
C ILE A 79 13.97 2.05 -16.48
N GLY A 80 14.92 2.79 -15.89
CA GLY A 80 14.64 3.95 -15.03
C GLY A 80 13.97 3.58 -13.72
N ALA A 81 14.21 2.37 -13.19
CA ALA A 81 13.63 1.91 -11.93
C ALA A 81 14.68 1.90 -10.81
N ASP A 82 14.29 2.42 -9.66
CA ASP A 82 15.09 2.34 -8.44
C ASP A 82 14.87 1.03 -7.68
N PHE A 83 15.76 0.76 -6.71
CA PHE A 83 15.65 -0.39 -5.82
C PHE A 83 16.02 -0.03 -4.38
N TYR A 84 15.15 -0.36 -3.43
CA TYR A 84 15.39 -0.14 -2.01
C TYR A 84 15.11 -1.38 -1.17
N ARG A 85 15.99 -1.63 -0.17
CA ARG A 85 15.72 -2.57 0.91
C ARG A 85 15.09 -1.81 2.05
N ILE A 86 13.94 -2.29 2.49
CA ILE A 86 13.13 -1.59 3.50
C ILE A 86 12.65 -2.55 4.56
N ASP A 87 12.10 -2.00 5.63
CA ASP A 87 11.73 -2.76 6.82
C ASP A 87 10.23 -3.09 6.95
N ARG A 88 9.43 -2.92 5.87
CA ARG A 88 8.06 -3.41 5.83
C ARG A 88 8.00 -4.94 5.89
N GLY A 89 6.88 -5.49 6.33
CA GLY A 89 6.58 -6.91 6.15
C GLY A 89 6.48 -7.30 4.67
N GLY A 90 6.59 -8.59 4.40
CA GLY A 90 6.50 -9.15 3.05
C GLY A 90 7.83 -9.23 2.31
N ASP A 91 7.74 -9.55 1.03
CA ASP A 91 8.84 -9.83 0.10
C ASP A 91 9.05 -8.65 -0.87
N VAL A 92 9.57 -8.91 -2.08
CA VAL A 92 9.74 -7.93 -3.14
C VAL A 92 8.37 -7.47 -3.67
N THR A 93 8.26 -6.19 -4.02
CA THR A 93 7.13 -5.63 -4.78
C THR A 93 7.61 -4.50 -5.68
N PHE A 94 6.71 -4.02 -6.52
CA PHE A 94 6.92 -2.89 -7.43
C PHE A 94 5.94 -1.76 -7.08
N HIS A 95 6.42 -0.52 -7.22
CA HIS A 95 5.61 0.68 -7.23
C HIS A 95 5.92 1.47 -8.50
N GLY A 96 4.89 2.10 -9.06
CA GLY A 96 5.03 2.87 -10.29
C GLY A 96 3.81 3.73 -10.59
N GLU A 97 3.88 4.45 -11.70
CA GLU A 97 2.78 5.29 -12.17
C GLU A 97 1.49 4.50 -12.34
N GLY A 98 0.36 5.12 -12.02
CA GLY A 98 -0.95 4.48 -12.03
C GLY A 98 -1.23 3.57 -10.83
N GLN A 99 -0.36 3.57 -9.81
CA GLN A 99 -0.57 2.85 -8.56
C GLN A 99 -0.83 3.84 -7.42
N ILE A 100 -1.98 3.72 -6.75
CA ILE A 100 -2.26 4.48 -5.53
C ILE A 100 -1.58 3.79 -4.36
N VAL A 101 -0.60 4.46 -3.77
CA VAL A 101 0.09 3.96 -2.59
C VAL A 101 -0.36 4.73 -1.36
N GLY A 102 -0.78 4.02 -0.32
CA GLY A 102 -1.24 4.60 0.93
C GLY A 102 -0.36 4.19 2.11
N TYR A 103 0.07 5.18 2.88
CA TYR A 103 0.89 5.00 4.07
C TYR A 103 0.18 5.57 5.31
N PRO A 104 -0.64 4.76 6.01
CA PRO A 104 -1.19 5.19 7.30
C PRO A 104 -0.13 5.08 8.40
N ILE A 105 0.36 6.21 8.86
CA ILE A 105 1.25 6.34 10.01
C ILE A 105 0.38 6.71 11.21
N ILE A 106 -0.16 5.71 11.91
CA ILE A 106 -1.18 5.88 12.94
C ILE A 106 -0.91 5.03 14.19
N ASP A 107 -1.40 5.50 15.32
CA ASP A 107 -1.40 4.76 16.59
C ASP A 107 -2.67 3.90 16.69
N ILE A 108 -2.56 2.62 16.34
CA ILE A 108 -3.67 1.67 16.36
C ILE A 108 -4.08 1.26 17.79
N GLU A 109 -3.26 1.51 18.82
CA GLU A 109 -3.67 1.28 20.22
C GLU A 109 -4.82 2.21 20.62
N GLN A 110 -4.84 3.44 20.11
CA GLN A 110 -5.95 4.38 20.32
C GLN A 110 -7.26 3.90 19.68
N LEU A 111 -7.18 3.08 18.64
CA LEU A 111 -8.35 2.43 18.03
C LEU A 111 -8.80 1.18 18.78
N GLY A 112 -8.02 0.71 19.76
CA GLY A 112 -8.29 -0.52 20.52
C GLY A 112 -8.12 -1.79 19.71
N ILE A 113 -7.34 -1.76 18.61
CA ILE A 113 -7.16 -2.89 17.70
C ILE A 113 -5.72 -3.38 17.65
N GLY A 114 -5.56 -4.66 17.33
CA GLY A 114 -4.26 -5.27 17.06
C GLY A 114 -3.80 -5.10 15.62
N LEU A 115 -2.55 -5.49 15.35
CA LEU A 115 -1.97 -5.40 14.01
C LEU A 115 -2.74 -6.24 12.98
N ARG A 116 -3.29 -7.38 13.39
CA ARG A 116 -4.09 -8.23 12.50
C ARG A 116 -5.38 -7.53 12.08
N ASP A 117 -6.12 -7.02 13.06
CA ASP A 117 -7.38 -6.31 12.80
C ASP A 117 -7.15 -5.06 11.94
N TYR A 118 -6.00 -4.40 12.14
CA TYR A 118 -5.59 -3.27 11.30
C TYR A 118 -5.36 -3.68 9.83
N ILE A 119 -4.67 -4.81 9.60
CA ILE A 119 -4.47 -5.33 8.23
C ILE A 119 -5.82 -5.71 7.62
N ASP A 120 -6.68 -6.41 8.39
CA ASP A 120 -8.03 -6.78 7.94
C ASP A 120 -8.88 -5.54 7.61
N ALA A 121 -8.73 -4.44 8.37
CA ALA A 121 -9.38 -3.16 8.09
C ALA A 121 -8.85 -2.48 6.83
N LEU A 122 -7.54 -2.52 6.57
CA LEU A 122 -6.96 -2.03 5.31
C LEU A 122 -7.49 -2.82 4.12
N GLU A 123 -7.50 -4.16 4.21
CA GLU A 123 -8.06 -5.00 3.15
C GLU A 123 -9.53 -4.67 2.91
N GLN A 124 -10.33 -4.50 3.98
CA GLN A 124 -11.73 -4.17 3.86
C GLN A 124 -11.93 -2.81 3.18
N SER A 125 -11.14 -1.80 3.55
CA SER A 125 -11.27 -0.48 2.94
C SER A 125 -11.01 -0.50 1.42
N ILE A 126 -10.07 -1.33 0.98
CA ILE A 126 -9.79 -1.51 -0.46
C ILE A 126 -10.92 -2.31 -1.12
N ILE A 127 -11.39 -3.39 -0.50
CA ILE A 127 -12.53 -4.18 -1.03
C ILE A 127 -13.74 -3.28 -1.22
N ASP A 128 -14.11 -2.47 -0.23
CA ASP A 128 -15.25 -1.56 -0.31
C ASP A 128 -15.04 -0.48 -1.38
N THR A 129 -13.81 0.02 -1.50
CA THR A 129 -13.44 1.01 -2.53
C THR A 129 -13.63 0.44 -3.93
N VAL A 130 -13.08 -0.74 -4.22
CA VAL A 130 -13.19 -1.33 -5.56
C VAL A 130 -14.63 -1.81 -5.86
N ALA A 131 -15.37 -2.22 -4.83
CA ALA A 131 -16.79 -2.58 -4.95
C ALA A 131 -17.65 -1.38 -5.38
N TYR A 132 -17.31 -0.14 -4.96
CA TYR A 132 -17.97 1.07 -5.43
C TYR A 132 -17.88 1.23 -6.96
N TYR A 133 -16.80 0.71 -7.56
CA TYR A 133 -16.59 0.67 -9.02
C TYR A 133 -17.12 -0.61 -9.69
N GLY A 134 -17.88 -1.43 -8.97
CA GLY A 134 -18.46 -2.68 -9.50
C GLY A 134 -17.47 -3.84 -9.60
N ILE A 135 -16.32 -3.76 -8.96
CA ILE A 135 -15.30 -4.80 -8.98
C ILE A 135 -15.48 -5.70 -7.76
N GLU A 136 -15.70 -7.00 -7.98
CA GLU A 136 -15.74 -7.99 -6.92
C GLU A 136 -14.32 -8.40 -6.54
N ALA A 137 -13.96 -8.16 -5.28
CA ALA A 137 -12.64 -8.48 -4.72
C ALA A 137 -12.77 -9.10 -3.33
N GLY A 138 -11.73 -9.82 -2.90
CA GLY A 138 -11.76 -10.51 -1.63
C GLY A 138 -10.38 -10.74 -1.02
N ARG A 139 -10.37 -11.49 0.09
CA ARG A 139 -9.17 -11.92 0.80
C ARG A 139 -8.77 -13.33 0.41
N LEU A 140 -7.48 -13.60 0.42
CA LEU A 140 -6.94 -14.95 0.27
C LEU A 140 -6.38 -15.43 1.62
N PRO A 141 -6.88 -16.53 2.19
CA PRO A 141 -6.34 -17.06 3.44
C PRO A 141 -4.82 -17.29 3.38
N GLY A 142 -4.10 -16.73 4.35
CA GLY A 142 -2.65 -16.87 4.45
C GLY A 142 -1.83 -15.94 3.56
N ALA A 143 -2.47 -15.04 2.81
CA ALA A 143 -1.77 -14.08 1.95
C ALA A 143 -2.39 -12.69 2.05
N SER A 144 -1.70 -11.76 2.74
CA SER A 144 -2.15 -10.37 2.87
C SER A 144 -2.31 -9.68 1.52
N GLY A 145 -3.31 -8.79 1.45
CA GLY A 145 -3.67 -8.03 0.27
C GLY A 145 -5.06 -8.35 -0.26
N VAL A 146 -5.47 -7.66 -1.30
CA VAL A 146 -6.79 -7.83 -1.92
C VAL A 146 -6.66 -8.49 -3.28
N TRP A 147 -7.55 -9.43 -3.54
CA TRP A 147 -7.46 -10.35 -4.66
C TRP A 147 -8.73 -10.34 -5.51
N LEU A 148 -8.56 -10.53 -6.81
CA LEU A 148 -9.62 -10.76 -7.79
C LEU A 148 -9.65 -12.23 -8.21
N GLY A 149 -10.82 -12.71 -8.64
CA GLY A 149 -11.01 -14.10 -9.07
C GLY A 149 -11.12 -15.09 -7.93
N SER A 150 -11.09 -16.37 -8.25
CA SER A 150 -11.19 -17.46 -7.29
C SER A 150 -10.09 -18.50 -7.45
N ALA A 151 -9.78 -19.22 -6.36
CA ALA A 151 -8.80 -20.31 -6.38
C ALA A 151 -9.28 -21.48 -7.25
N GLU A 152 -10.59 -21.74 -7.27
CA GLU A 152 -11.21 -22.82 -8.01
C GLU A 152 -11.06 -22.62 -9.52
N GLU A 153 -11.15 -21.36 -9.98
CA GLU A 153 -11.01 -21.02 -11.40
C GLU A 153 -9.56 -20.83 -11.84
N GLN A 154 -8.61 -20.94 -10.93
CA GLN A 154 -7.16 -20.71 -11.16
C GLN A 154 -6.85 -19.33 -11.75
N ASN A 155 -7.69 -18.34 -11.48
CA ASN A 155 -7.58 -16.96 -12.00
C ASN A 155 -7.31 -15.92 -10.93
N LEU A 156 -6.78 -16.34 -9.78
CA LEU A 156 -6.44 -15.44 -8.66
C LEU A 156 -5.39 -14.42 -9.07
N ARG A 157 -5.69 -13.14 -8.83
CA ARG A 157 -4.82 -12.01 -9.14
C ARG A 157 -4.86 -10.98 -8.02
N LYS A 158 -3.72 -10.47 -7.64
CA LYS A 158 -3.62 -9.47 -6.58
C LYS A 158 -3.80 -8.07 -7.14
N ILE A 159 -4.87 -7.37 -6.76
CA ILE A 159 -5.10 -5.98 -7.13
C ILE A 159 -4.45 -5.00 -6.16
N CYS A 160 -4.32 -5.36 -4.89
CA CYS A 160 -3.68 -4.53 -3.87
C CYS A 160 -2.71 -5.34 -3.02
N ALA A 161 -1.47 -4.89 -2.96
CA ALA A 161 -0.48 -5.41 -2.04
C ALA A 161 -0.55 -4.67 -0.71
N ILE A 162 -0.38 -5.40 0.41
CA ILE A 162 -0.31 -4.82 1.76
C ILE A 162 0.94 -5.32 2.46
N GLY A 163 1.74 -4.37 2.94
CA GLY A 163 2.94 -4.66 3.71
C GLY A 163 3.23 -3.52 4.70
N VAL A 164 3.12 -3.82 5.98
CA VAL A 164 3.24 -2.83 7.06
C VAL A 164 4.40 -3.14 7.98
N ARG A 165 4.87 -2.12 8.68
CA ARG A 165 5.71 -2.21 9.87
C ARG A 165 4.93 -1.62 11.04
N ALA A 166 5.04 -2.23 12.21
CA ALA A 166 4.52 -1.66 13.45
C ALA A 166 5.56 -1.70 14.56
N SER A 167 5.62 -0.65 15.35
CA SER A 167 6.38 -0.60 16.60
C SER A 167 5.58 0.17 17.64
N ARG A 168 5.44 -0.39 18.83
CA ARG A 168 4.63 0.22 19.91
C ARG A 168 3.21 0.60 19.48
N PHE A 169 2.60 -0.23 18.63
CA PHE A 169 1.29 0.02 18.00
C PHE A 169 1.21 1.24 17.07
N VAL A 170 2.32 1.86 16.73
CA VAL A 170 2.40 2.84 15.65
C VAL A 170 2.76 2.12 14.36
N THR A 171 2.04 2.41 13.28
CA THR A 171 2.21 1.79 11.96
C THR A 171 2.97 2.69 11.00
N MET A 172 3.61 2.10 10.00
CA MET A 172 4.13 2.77 8.80
C MET A 172 4.13 1.81 7.61
N HIS A 173 4.43 2.30 6.42
CA HIS A 173 4.10 1.66 5.16
C HIS A 173 2.58 1.43 5.06
N GLY A 174 2.10 0.50 4.26
CA GLY A 174 0.66 0.30 4.13
C GLY A 174 0.28 -0.53 2.93
N PHE A 175 -0.38 0.08 1.94
CA PHE A 175 -0.94 -0.61 0.80
C PHE A 175 -0.50 0.01 -0.54
N ALA A 176 -0.59 -0.78 -1.59
CA ALA A 176 -0.35 -0.36 -2.97
C ALA A 176 -1.44 -0.96 -3.86
N LEU A 177 -2.37 -0.12 -4.32
CA LEU A 177 -3.50 -0.48 -5.16
C LEU A 177 -3.18 -0.19 -6.62
N ASN A 178 -3.20 -1.22 -7.45
CA ASN A 178 -3.01 -1.08 -8.90
C ASN A 178 -4.29 -0.52 -9.53
N VAL A 179 -4.20 0.67 -10.13
CA VAL A 179 -5.32 1.30 -10.86
C VAL A 179 -5.08 1.21 -12.37
N SER A 180 -4.02 1.82 -12.86
CA SER A 180 -3.58 1.79 -14.25
C SER A 180 -2.08 1.49 -14.38
N THR A 181 -1.55 0.80 -13.39
CA THR A 181 -0.13 0.45 -13.27
C THR A 181 0.33 -0.40 -14.44
N ASP A 182 1.51 -0.13 -14.98
CA ASP A 182 2.12 -1.01 -15.98
C ASP A 182 2.59 -2.32 -15.32
N LEU A 183 1.80 -3.35 -15.49
CA LEU A 183 1.98 -4.64 -14.85
C LEU A 183 3.16 -5.44 -15.39
N ARG A 184 3.74 -5.04 -16.51
CA ARG A 184 4.95 -5.70 -17.08
C ARG A 184 6.14 -5.64 -16.14
N TYR A 185 6.19 -4.63 -15.26
CA TYR A 185 7.20 -4.50 -14.21
C TYR A 185 7.17 -5.67 -13.20
N PHE A 186 6.00 -6.26 -12.96
CA PHE A 186 5.87 -7.41 -12.05
C PHE A 186 6.49 -8.70 -12.62
N ASN A 187 6.67 -8.80 -13.94
CA ASN A 187 7.40 -9.92 -14.57
C ASN A 187 8.88 -9.99 -14.18
N HIS A 188 9.38 -8.93 -13.58
CA HIS A 188 10.78 -8.84 -13.14
C HIS A 188 10.99 -9.28 -11.69
N ILE A 189 9.94 -9.69 -11.00
CA ILE A 189 10.01 -10.15 -9.63
C ILE A 189 9.26 -11.47 -9.45
N ASN A 190 9.68 -12.23 -8.43
CA ASN A 190 9.00 -13.45 -8.01
C ASN A 190 8.52 -13.30 -6.55
N PRO A 191 7.42 -12.55 -6.30
CA PRO A 191 6.99 -12.21 -4.96
C PRO A 191 6.52 -13.46 -4.21
N CYS A 192 7.03 -13.67 -3.00
CA CYS A 192 6.66 -14.75 -2.09
C CYS A 192 6.86 -16.19 -2.62
N GLY A 193 7.64 -16.37 -3.69
CA GLY A 193 7.86 -17.69 -4.30
C GLY A 193 6.60 -18.31 -4.92
N PHE A 194 5.55 -17.52 -5.13
CA PHE A 194 4.38 -17.96 -5.87
C PHE A 194 4.68 -17.90 -7.38
N THR A 195 5.14 -19.02 -7.92
CA THR A 195 5.37 -19.17 -9.37
C THR A 195 4.07 -19.38 -10.15
N ASP A 196 2.98 -19.69 -9.46
CA ASP A 196 1.73 -20.16 -10.08
C ASP A 196 0.56 -19.17 -9.90
N LYS A 197 0.77 -18.05 -9.21
CA LYS A 197 -0.29 -17.04 -8.99
C LYS A 197 0.11 -15.75 -9.67
N GLY A 198 -0.68 -15.33 -10.64
CA GLY A 198 -0.51 -14.04 -11.29
C GLY A 198 -0.55 -12.91 -10.24
N VAL A 199 0.43 -12.01 -10.28
CA VAL A 199 0.23 -10.68 -9.74
C VAL A 199 -0.38 -9.95 -10.90
N ASP A 200 -1.68 -9.56 -10.76
CA ASP A 200 -2.15 -8.50 -11.63
C ASP A 200 -3.61 -8.42 -11.93
N PHE A 201 -4.07 -7.25 -11.81
CA PHE A 201 -4.91 -6.48 -12.74
C PHE A 201 -5.04 -5.08 -12.16
N GLY A 202 -4.85 -4.05 -12.97
CA GLY A 202 -5.25 -2.71 -12.59
C GLY A 202 -6.78 -2.58 -12.62
N ILE A 203 -7.34 -1.69 -11.84
CA ILE A 203 -8.77 -1.33 -11.88
C ILE A 203 -9.18 -1.04 -13.33
N TRP A 204 -8.31 -0.41 -14.11
CA TRP A 204 -8.55 -0.10 -15.52
C TRP A 204 -8.80 -1.34 -16.38
N GLU A 205 -8.05 -2.41 -16.20
CA GLU A 205 -8.28 -3.66 -16.95
C GLU A 205 -9.55 -4.38 -16.49
N ALA A 206 -9.86 -4.32 -15.18
CA ALA A 206 -11.12 -4.84 -14.66
C ALA A 206 -12.33 -4.07 -15.22
N LEU A 207 -12.24 -2.74 -15.34
CA LEU A 207 -13.29 -1.90 -15.92
C LEU A 207 -13.38 -1.99 -17.45
N SER A 208 -12.31 -2.42 -18.12
CA SER A 208 -12.27 -2.56 -19.58
C SER A 208 -12.86 -3.90 -20.07
N GLN A 209 -13.34 -4.76 -19.17
CA GLN A 209 -14.00 -6.01 -19.58
C GLN A 209 -15.38 -5.74 -20.19
N PRO A 210 -15.79 -6.47 -21.27
CA PRO A 210 -17.09 -6.28 -21.89
C PRO A 210 -18.22 -6.51 -20.90
N GLY A 211 -19.03 -5.47 -20.65
CA GLY A 211 -20.17 -5.50 -19.73
C GLY A 211 -20.09 -4.50 -18.58
N ILE A 212 -18.99 -3.79 -18.43
CA ILE A 212 -18.87 -2.68 -17.50
C ILE A 212 -18.71 -1.39 -18.30
N ASP A 213 -19.80 -0.97 -18.94
CA ASP A 213 -19.96 0.40 -19.45
C ASP A 213 -20.29 1.29 -18.27
N MET A 214 -19.30 1.85 -17.57
CA MET A 214 -19.62 2.93 -16.64
C MET A 214 -18.44 3.86 -16.33
N LEU A 215 -18.61 5.09 -16.79
CA LEU A 215 -18.46 6.36 -16.08
C LEU A 215 -17.14 6.55 -15.29
N ILE A 216 -16.12 7.01 -15.99
CA ILE A 216 -15.10 7.82 -15.34
C ILE A 216 -15.35 9.29 -15.75
N ASP A 217 -16.40 9.88 -15.19
CA ASP A 217 -16.46 11.31 -14.92
C ASP A 217 -16.15 11.49 -13.44
N LEU A 218 -14.87 11.47 -13.11
CA LEU A 218 -14.42 11.96 -11.81
C LEU A 218 -14.52 13.49 -11.88
N PRO A 219 -15.36 14.13 -11.04
CA PRO A 219 -15.33 15.57 -10.93
C PRO A 219 -13.94 15.96 -10.41
N HIS A 220 -13.22 16.75 -11.19
CA HIS A 220 -12.08 17.50 -10.69
C HIS A 220 -12.57 18.41 -9.58
N THR A 221 -12.48 17.98 -8.33
CA THR A 221 -12.62 18.87 -7.21
C THR A 221 -11.35 19.71 -7.16
N GLU A 222 -11.44 20.91 -7.75
CA GLU A 222 -10.48 21.97 -7.49
C GLU A 222 -10.35 22.14 -5.97
N SER A 223 -9.13 21.92 -5.49
CA SER A 223 -8.71 22.24 -4.13
C SER A 223 -8.94 23.74 -3.91
N GLN A 224 -9.92 24.09 -3.11
CA GLN A 224 -9.92 25.40 -2.47
C GLN A 224 -9.21 25.27 -1.11
N LEU A 225 -8.11 25.99 -1.00
CA LEU A 225 -7.19 26.41 0.06
C LEU A 225 -7.67 26.23 1.48
#